data_d13506cc12c1fc4bcf01bf6ad54cc9b1
#
_entry.id   d13506cc12c1fc4bcf01bf6ad54cc9b1
#
_cell.length_a   1.000
_cell.length_b   1.000
_cell.length_c   1.000
_cell.angle_alpha   90.00
_cell.angle_beta   90.00
_cell.angle_gamma   90.00
#
_symmetry.space_group_name_H-M   'P 1'
#
loop_
_entity.id
_entity.type
_entity.pdbx_description
1 polymer ?
#
loop_
_entity_poly.entity_id
_entity_poly.type
_entity_poly.pdbx_seq_one_letter_code
_entity_poly.pdbx_strand_id
1 'polypeptide(L)'
;MNTISNTVFKTATKTITLIGLLSLALLSGCSQEKAAVVAAPKPIIIQNGEECDLCGMYINQFPGPKGQVFERGGLTPKRFCSTRDMFAYALQPEHQHRIEHIYVHDVANVPWDEQEKAHYIDAKTAFFVAGHSLNGAMGPALASFSKLEDASKFIEQYGG
;
A
#
# COMPACT_ATOMS: atom_id res chain seq x y z
N MET A 1 -55.38 -17.52 -59.49
CA MET A 1 -54.00 -16.96 -59.38
C MET A 1 -53.85 -16.24 -58.08
N ASN A 2 -54.07 -16.79 -56.89
CA ASN A 2 -53.92 -16.07 -55.59
C ASN A 2 -53.45 -16.93 -54.38
N THR A 3 -52.89 -18.11 -54.64
CA THR A 3 -52.55 -19.07 -53.54
C THR A 3 -51.03 -19.10 -53.22
N ILE A 4 -50.18 -18.53 -54.07
CA ILE A 4 -48.71 -18.61 -53.90
C ILE A 4 -48.15 -17.43 -53.07
N SER A 5 -48.87 -16.28 -53.00
CA SER A 5 -48.39 -15.07 -52.32
C SER A 5 -48.43 -15.16 -50.76
N ASN A 6 -49.36 -15.95 -50.21
CA ASN A 6 -49.54 -16.02 -48.73
C ASN A 6 -48.58 -16.96 -48.00
N THR A 7 -48.01 -17.94 -48.71
CA THR A 7 -47.10 -18.91 -48.06
C THR A 7 -45.70 -18.38 -47.93
N VAL A 8 -45.25 -17.58 -48.88
CA VAL A 8 -43.90 -16.99 -48.84
C VAL A 8 -43.81 -15.90 -47.76
N PHE A 9 -44.89 -15.15 -47.51
CA PHE A 9 -44.92 -14.08 -46.48
C PHE A 9 -44.92 -14.64 -45.05
N LYS A 10 -45.58 -15.83 -44.82
CA LYS A 10 -45.61 -16.47 -43.49
C LYS A 10 -44.26 -17.08 -43.07
N THR A 11 -43.50 -17.60 -44.04
CA THR A 11 -42.17 -18.19 -43.77
C THR A 11 -41.11 -17.11 -43.51
N ALA A 12 -41.17 -15.98 -44.22
CA ALA A 12 -40.23 -14.87 -44.01
C ALA A 12 -40.37 -14.21 -42.61
N THR A 13 -41.62 -14.06 -42.12
CA THR A 13 -41.86 -13.47 -40.78
C THR A 13 -41.39 -14.36 -39.64
N LYS A 14 -41.51 -15.70 -39.75
CA LYS A 14 -41.05 -16.65 -38.72
C LYS A 14 -39.52 -16.71 -38.62
N THR A 15 -38.81 -16.63 -39.76
CA THR A 15 -37.34 -16.63 -39.76
C THR A 15 -36.75 -15.37 -39.19
N ILE A 16 -37.33 -14.18 -39.45
CA ILE A 16 -36.88 -12.91 -38.91
C ILE A 16 -37.10 -12.85 -37.39
N THR A 17 -38.18 -13.38 -36.86
CA THR A 17 -38.45 -13.43 -35.40
C THR A 17 -37.48 -14.37 -34.67
N LEU A 18 -37.07 -15.49 -35.29
CA LEU A 18 -36.11 -16.41 -34.68
C LEU A 18 -34.69 -15.85 -34.61
N ILE A 19 -34.27 -15.11 -35.65
CA ILE A 19 -32.97 -14.46 -35.71
C ILE A 19 -32.91 -13.28 -34.70
N GLY A 20 -34.01 -12.56 -34.53
CA GLY A 20 -34.11 -11.44 -33.54
C GLY A 20 -34.02 -11.91 -32.08
N LEU A 21 -34.59 -13.10 -31.75
CA LEU A 21 -34.47 -13.68 -30.39
C LEU A 21 -33.07 -14.23 -30.08
N LEU A 22 -32.35 -14.73 -31.09
CA LEU A 22 -31.02 -15.30 -30.90
C LEU A 22 -29.94 -14.21 -30.69
N SER A 23 -30.13 -13.03 -31.27
CA SER A 23 -29.18 -11.90 -31.10
C SER A 23 -29.29 -11.19 -29.73
N LEU A 24 -30.41 -11.35 -29.00
CA LEU A 24 -30.59 -10.72 -27.69
C LEU A 24 -29.93 -11.54 -26.54
N ALA A 25 -29.58 -12.80 -26.79
CA ALA A 25 -28.94 -13.66 -25.78
C ALA A 25 -27.42 -13.47 -25.67
N LEU A 26 -26.78 -12.68 -26.55
CA LEU A 26 -25.33 -12.51 -26.59
C LEU A 26 -24.84 -11.25 -25.79
N LEU A 27 -25.74 -10.48 -25.21
CA LEU A 27 -25.41 -9.24 -24.47
C LEU A 27 -25.33 -9.41 -22.95
N SER A 28 -25.53 -10.62 -22.41
CA SER A 28 -25.51 -10.87 -20.95
C SER A 28 -24.13 -11.23 -20.40
N GLY A 29 -23.04 -10.99 -21.11
CA GLY A 29 -21.69 -11.42 -20.78
C GLY A 29 -20.78 -10.37 -20.15
N CYS A 30 -21.28 -9.30 -19.50
CA CYS A 30 -20.46 -8.50 -18.59
C CYS A 30 -20.53 -9.08 -17.17
N SER A 31 -19.85 -10.20 -16.94
CA SER A 31 -19.46 -10.61 -15.61
C SER A 31 -18.49 -9.55 -15.10
N GLN A 32 -18.95 -8.67 -14.21
CA GLN A 32 -18.08 -7.82 -13.39
C GLN A 32 -17.27 -8.75 -12.52
N GLU A 33 -16.09 -9.09 -13.00
CA GLU A 33 -15.05 -9.75 -12.19
C GLU A 33 -14.79 -8.80 -11.01
N LYS A 34 -15.32 -9.19 -9.84
CA LYS A 34 -15.01 -8.51 -8.59
C LYS A 34 -13.50 -8.54 -8.47
N ALA A 35 -12.84 -7.38 -8.65
CA ALA A 35 -11.41 -7.26 -8.42
C ALA A 35 -11.14 -7.87 -7.04
N ALA A 36 -10.39 -8.97 -7.01
CA ALA A 36 -9.97 -9.57 -5.77
C ALA A 36 -9.23 -8.50 -4.98
N VAL A 37 -9.74 -8.15 -3.81
CA VAL A 37 -9.04 -7.25 -2.89
C VAL A 37 -7.76 -7.97 -2.50
N VAL A 38 -6.66 -7.64 -3.16
CA VAL A 38 -5.34 -8.16 -2.81
C VAL A 38 -5.03 -7.60 -1.42
N ALA A 39 -4.88 -8.50 -0.44
CA ALA A 39 -4.55 -8.08 0.92
C ALA A 39 -3.21 -7.31 0.90
N ALA A 40 -3.15 -6.23 1.69
CA ALA A 40 -1.94 -5.43 1.82
C ALA A 40 -0.74 -6.33 2.21
N PRO A 41 0.43 -6.17 1.57
CA PRO A 41 1.61 -6.93 1.92
C PRO A 41 1.98 -6.62 3.37
N LYS A 42 2.42 -7.64 4.10
CA LYS A 42 2.87 -7.47 5.48
C LYS A 42 4.30 -6.93 5.50
N PRO A 43 4.63 -6.02 6.41
CA PRO A 43 6.01 -5.61 6.62
C PRO A 43 6.88 -6.82 6.99
N ILE A 44 8.14 -6.77 6.60
CA ILE A 44 9.10 -7.85 6.86
C ILE A 44 10.08 -7.43 7.95
N ILE A 45 10.61 -8.41 8.70
CA ILE A 45 11.65 -8.17 9.68
C ILE A 45 12.95 -7.88 8.93
N ILE A 46 13.58 -6.74 9.25
CA ILE A 46 14.89 -6.36 8.71
C ILE A 46 15.97 -7.22 9.36
N GLN A 47 16.72 -7.93 8.53
CA GLN A 47 17.80 -8.80 9.00
C GLN A 47 19.10 -8.01 9.20
N ASN A 48 20.02 -8.59 10.00
CA ASN A 48 21.36 -8.00 10.14
C ASN A 48 22.10 -8.06 8.79
N GLY A 49 22.76 -6.96 8.47
CA GLY A 49 23.49 -6.81 7.21
C GLY A 49 22.65 -6.26 6.05
N GLU A 50 21.36 -5.99 6.26
CA GLU A 50 20.55 -5.32 5.24
C GLU A 50 20.85 -3.81 5.20
N GLU A 51 20.95 -3.28 3.99
CA GLU A 51 21.30 -1.90 3.70
C GLU A 51 20.06 -1.04 3.43
N CYS A 52 20.17 0.23 3.76
CA CYS A 52 19.14 1.24 3.49
C CYS A 52 19.08 1.56 2.00
N ASP A 53 17.90 1.45 1.41
CA ASP A 53 17.66 1.71 -0.02
C ASP A 53 17.91 3.17 -0.45
N LEU A 54 18.06 4.12 0.49
CA LEU A 54 18.38 5.51 0.18
C LEU A 54 19.86 5.84 0.40
N CYS A 55 20.44 5.46 1.56
CA CYS A 55 21.77 5.92 1.97
C CYS A 55 22.85 4.82 2.02
N GLY A 56 22.48 3.53 1.83
CA GLY A 56 23.40 2.38 1.80
C GLY A 56 23.95 1.97 3.17
N MET A 57 23.55 2.60 4.28
CA MET A 57 24.02 2.22 5.61
C MET A 57 23.30 0.95 6.10
N TYR A 58 23.98 0.12 6.89
CA TYR A 58 23.38 -1.04 7.53
C TYR A 58 22.30 -0.62 8.53
N ILE A 59 21.07 -1.06 8.27
CA ILE A 59 19.87 -0.51 8.94
C ILE A 59 19.91 -0.73 10.45
N ASN A 60 20.23 -1.95 10.90
CA ASN A 60 20.16 -2.33 12.32
C ASN A 60 21.36 -1.84 13.16
N GLN A 61 22.33 -1.14 12.55
CA GLN A 61 23.45 -0.56 13.31
C GLN A 61 23.11 0.80 13.95
N PHE A 62 21.95 1.36 13.64
CA PHE A 62 21.58 2.70 14.10
C PHE A 62 20.32 2.68 14.96
N PRO A 63 20.20 3.59 15.94
CA PRO A 63 19.01 3.72 16.76
C PRO A 63 17.83 4.32 16.00
N GLY A 64 16.68 4.32 16.64
CA GLY A 64 15.46 4.95 16.16
C GLY A 64 14.66 4.11 15.17
N PRO A 65 13.42 4.54 14.89
CA PRO A 65 12.46 3.78 14.10
C PRO A 65 12.87 3.62 12.64
N LYS A 66 12.58 2.44 12.09
CA LYS A 66 12.82 2.07 10.70
C LYS A 66 11.54 2.23 9.89
N GLY A 67 11.68 2.30 8.56
CA GLY A 67 10.57 2.37 7.65
C GLY A 67 10.67 1.39 6.50
N GLN A 68 9.50 1.03 5.94
CA GLN A 68 9.39 0.20 4.75
C GLN A 68 8.37 0.80 3.79
N VAL A 69 8.68 0.74 2.49
CA VAL A 69 7.79 1.21 1.42
C VAL A 69 7.57 0.07 0.43
N PHE A 70 6.32 -0.26 0.21
CA PHE A 70 5.90 -1.17 -0.86
C PHE A 70 5.44 -0.35 -2.06
N GLU A 71 6.06 -0.59 -3.19
CA GLU A 71 5.64 -0.02 -4.46
C GLU A 71 4.58 -0.92 -5.13
N ARG A 72 3.78 -0.37 -5.99
CA ARG A 72 2.67 -1.02 -6.68
C ARG A 72 3.10 -2.33 -7.36
N GLY A 73 2.43 -3.42 -7.00
CA GLY A 73 2.71 -4.74 -7.51
C GLY A 73 3.99 -5.39 -6.98
N GLY A 74 4.75 -4.71 -6.10
CA GLY A 74 5.94 -5.25 -5.46
C GLY A 74 5.61 -6.01 -4.16
N LEU A 75 6.19 -7.21 -4.00
CA LEU A 75 6.06 -7.99 -2.76
C LEU A 75 7.25 -7.78 -1.81
N THR A 76 8.35 -7.21 -2.31
CA THR A 76 9.54 -6.89 -1.53
C THR A 76 9.58 -5.39 -1.28
N PRO A 77 9.62 -4.94 -0.01
CA PRO A 77 9.66 -3.52 0.29
C PRO A 77 11.06 -2.93 0.10
N LYS A 78 11.12 -1.65 -0.18
CA LYS A 78 12.29 -0.83 0.11
C LYS A 78 12.38 -0.58 1.61
N ARG A 79 13.60 -0.63 2.15
CA ARG A 79 13.88 -0.57 3.60
C ARG A 79 14.78 0.60 3.91
N PHE A 80 14.49 1.27 5.03
CA PHE A 80 15.15 2.52 5.40
C PHE A 80 15.64 2.48 6.83
N CYS A 81 16.84 3.00 7.04
CA CYS A 81 17.48 3.06 8.35
C CYS A 81 16.81 4.06 9.31
N SER A 82 15.95 4.94 8.78
CA SER A 82 15.16 5.87 9.59
C SER A 82 13.81 6.19 8.90
N THR A 83 12.83 6.61 9.69
CA THR A 83 11.56 7.19 9.19
C THR A 83 11.80 8.45 8.36
N ARG A 84 12.83 9.25 8.71
CA ARG A 84 13.21 10.44 7.94
C ARG A 84 13.65 10.07 6.52
N ASP A 85 14.54 9.09 6.37
CA ASP A 85 15.03 8.65 5.06
C ASP A 85 13.90 8.01 4.22
N MET A 86 13.03 7.26 4.89
CA MET A 86 11.83 6.72 4.25
C MET A 86 10.95 7.82 3.67
N PHE A 87 10.66 8.88 4.45
CA PHE A 87 9.88 10.01 3.93
C PHE A 87 10.64 10.83 2.90
N ALA A 88 11.96 10.99 3.03
CA ALA A 88 12.79 11.63 2.01
C ALA A 88 12.71 10.90 0.67
N TYR A 89 12.61 9.58 0.67
CA TYR A 89 12.33 8.78 -0.51
C TYR A 89 10.87 8.91 -0.98
N ALA A 90 9.93 8.69 -0.06
CA ALA A 90 8.51 8.58 -0.39
C ALA A 90 7.88 9.88 -0.92
N LEU A 91 8.40 11.04 -0.50
CA LEU A 91 7.89 12.35 -0.89
C LEU A 91 8.48 12.88 -2.20
N GLN A 92 9.43 12.18 -2.82
CA GLN A 92 9.92 12.54 -4.14
C GLN A 92 8.83 12.35 -5.20
N PRO A 93 8.62 13.33 -6.10
CA PRO A 93 7.52 13.27 -7.09
C PRO A 93 7.51 12.00 -7.94
N GLU A 94 8.69 11.48 -8.28
CA GLU A 94 8.88 10.26 -9.07
C GLU A 94 8.47 8.98 -8.34
N HIS A 95 8.37 9.01 -7.01
CA HIS A 95 8.01 7.85 -6.20
C HIS A 95 6.55 7.86 -5.75
N GLN A 96 5.98 9.04 -5.49
CA GLN A 96 4.65 9.18 -4.88
C GLN A 96 3.54 8.36 -5.57
N HIS A 97 3.52 8.35 -6.90
CA HIS A 97 2.51 7.63 -7.68
C HIS A 97 2.71 6.11 -7.73
N ARG A 98 3.88 5.63 -7.30
CA ARG A 98 4.23 4.20 -7.27
C ARG A 98 4.03 3.57 -5.91
N ILE A 99 4.00 4.37 -4.84
CA ILE A 99 3.89 3.89 -3.45
C ILE A 99 2.46 3.46 -3.16
N GLU A 100 2.33 2.27 -2.62
CA GLU A 100 1.05 1.67 -2.24
C GLU A 100 0.90 1.57 -0.72
N HIS A 101 1.90 1.02 -0.04
CA HIS A 101 1.91 0.87 1.43
C HIS A 101 3.21 1.40 2.04
N ILE A 102 3.07 2.03 3.20
CA ILE A 102 4.20 2.55 3.98
C ILE A 102 4.04 2.09 5.42
N TYR A 103 5.08 1.48 5.96
CA TYR A 103 5.11 1.00 7.33
C TYR A 103 6.27 1.60 8.09
N VAL A 104 6.06 1.91 9.38
CA VAL A 104 7.06 2.44 10.31
C VAL A 104 7.03 1.65 11.61
N HIS A 105 8.13 1.64 12.35
CA HIS A 105 8.16 1.06 13.70
C HIS A 105 7.28 1.88 14.66
N ASP A 106 6.50 1.20 15.50
CA ASP A 106 5.88 1.81 16.68
C ASP A 106 6.90 1.84 17.83
N VAL A 107 7.31 3.03 18.27
CA VAL A 107 8.36 3.17 19.28
C VAL A 107 7.84 3.21 20.71
N ALA A 108 6.52 3.01 20.92
CA ALA A 108 5.88 3.21 22.22
C ALA A 108 6.44 2.33 23.37
N ASN A 109 6.80 1.09 23.04
CA ASN A 109 7.13 0.09 24.07
C ASN A 109 8.50 -0.56 23.85
N VAL A 110 9.37 0.05 23.06
CA VAL A 110 10.69 -0.48 22.71
C VAL A 110 11.73 0.61 22.93
N PRO A 111 12.86 0.32 23.61
CA PRO A 111 13.96 1.29 23.77
C PRO A 111 14.40 1.84 22.41
N TRP A 112 14.80 3.11 22.39
CA TRP A 112 15.18 3.81 21.16
C TRP A 112 16.33 3.16 20.38
N ASP A 113 17.22 2.49 21.07
CA ASP A 113 18.38 1.76 20.57
C ASP A 113 18.12 0.27 20.24
N GLU A 114 16.92 -0.23 20.55
CA GLU A 114 16.53 -1.64 20.32
C GLU A 114 15.37 -1.76 19.31
N GLN A 115 15.27 -0.86 18.36
CA GLN A 115 14.13 -0.73 17.46
C GLN A 115 13.94 -1.92 16.50
N GLU A 116 14.91 -2.80 16.35
CA GLU A 116 14.76 -4.07 15.63
C GLU A 116 13.71 -5.01 16.26
N LYS A 117 13.34 -4.76 17.52
CA LYS A 117 12.27 -5.49 18.25
C LYS A 117 10.90 -4.84 18.08
N ALA A 118 10.82 -3.66 17.50
CA ALA A 118 9.57 -2.94 17.32
C ALA A 118 8.69 -3.60 16.24
N HIS A 119 7.39 -3.53 16.45
CA HIS A 119 6.45 -3.93 15.42
C HIS A 119 6.17 -2.77 14.43
N TYR A 120 5.74 -3.12 13.23
CA TYR A 120 5.38 -2.15 12.20
C TYR A 120 3.91 -1.75 12.29
N ILE A 121 3.66 -0.46 12.06
CA ILE A 121 2.33 0.15 11.93
C ILE A 121 2.23 0.86 10.58
N ASP A 122 1.01 1.06 10.09
CA ASP A 122 0.76 1.83 8.87
C ASP A 122 1.11 3.31 9.10
N ALA A 123 2.05 3.83 8.33
CA ALA A 123 2.50 5.21 8.43
C ALA A 123 1.41 6.24 8.10
N LYS A 124 0.36 5.86 7.36
CA LYS A 124 -0.75 6.76 7.02
C LYS A 124 -1.67 7.06 8.21
N THR A 125 -1.65 6.19 9.21
CA THR A 125 -2.47 6.32 10.43
C THR A 125 -1.67 6.56 11.69
N ALA A 126 -0.32 6.53 11.60
CA ALA A 126 0.58 6.75 12.70
C ALA A 126 0.62 8.23 13.13
N PHE A 127 0.87 8.46 14.41
CA PHE A 127 1.22 9.76 14.97
C PHE A 127 2.74 9.93 14.91
N PHE A 128 3.20 11.13 14.54
CA PHE A 128 4.63 11.43 14.43
C PHE A 128 5.02 12.56 15.35
N VAL A 129 6.19 12.41 16.01
CA VAL A 129 6.82 13.48 16.80
C VAL A 129 8.12 13.88 16.12
N ALA A 130 8.24 15.17 15.80
CA ALA A 130 9.41 15.79 15.23
C ALA A 130 10.05 16.77 16.23
N GLY A 131 11.34 17.06 16.08
CA GLY A 131 12.02 18.06 16.93
C GLY A 131 12.44 17.57 18.31
N HIS A 132 12.24 16.30 18.62
CA HIS A 132 12.69 15.69 19.88
C HIS A 132 14.23 15.54 19.93
N SER A 133 14.77 15.32 21.13
CA SER A 133 16.22 15.29 21.38
C SER A 133 16.95 14.03 20.90
N LEU A 134 16.23 12.96 20.55
CA LEU A 134 16.82 11.70 20.11
C LEU A 134 17.18 11.73 18.63
N ASN A 135 18.32 11.12 18.29
CA ASN A 135 18.79 10.99 16.91
C ASN A 135 18.60 9.57 16.37
N GLY A 136 18.45 9.46 15.07
CA GLY A 136 18.52 8.22 14.30
C GLY A 136 19.80 8.13 13.48
N ALA A 137 19.82 7.30 12.44
CA ALA A 137 20.97 7.06 11.59
C ALA A 137 21.56 8.34 10.94
N MET A 138 20.71 9.25 10.51
CA MET A 138 21.09 10.49 9.81
C MET A 138 20.82 11.75 10.65
N GLY A 139 20.96 11.67 11.96
CA GLY A 139 20.68 12.77 12.89
C GLY A 139 19.20 12.82 13.29
N PRO A 140 18.54 14.02 13.35
CA PRO A 140 17.16 14.12 13.81
C PRO A 140 16.24 13.15 13.09
N ALA A 141 15.47 12.38 13.86
CA ALA A 141 14.54 11.38 13.35
C ALA A 141 13.08 11.80 13.60
N LEU A 142 12.13 11.06 13.03
CA LEU A 142 10.71 11.17 13.36
C LEU A 142 10.35 9.96 14.21
N ALA A 143 9.93 10.15 15.44
CA ALA A 143 9.35 9.11 16.26
C ALA A 143 7.93 8.82 15.79
N SER A 144 7.54 7.54 15.74
CA SER A 144 6.25 7.09 15.21
C SER A 144 5.51 6.22 16.22
N PHE A 145 4.20 6.43 16.35
CA PHE A 145 3.33 5.83 17.36
C PHE A 145 2.00 5.41 16.77
N SER A 146 1.47 4.29 17.25
CA SER A 146 0.10 3.87 16.91
C SER A 146 -0.96 4.63 17.70
N LYS A 147 -0.61 5.24 18.84
CA LYS A 147 -1.53 5.95 19.72
C LYS A 147 -1.04 7.36 20.05
N LEU A 148 -1.98 8.30 20.08
CA LEU A 148 -1.69 9.69 20.44
C LEU A 148 -1.17 9.82 21.89
N GLU A 149 -1.68 9.01 22.81
CA GLU A 149 -1.26 9.03 24.23
C GLU A 149 0.23 8.71 24.38
N ASP A 150 0.75 7.76 23.58
CA ASP A 150 2.16 7.37 23.64
C ASP A 150 3.04 8.44 22.99
N ALA A 151 2.59 9.08 21.91
CA ALA A 151 3.24 10.23 21.33
C ALA A 151 3.33 11.40 22.34
N SER A 152 2.25 11.66 23.09
CA SER A 152 2.22 12.72 24.13
C SER A 152 3.21 12.46 25.27
N LYS A 153 3.26 11.23 25.78
CA LYS A 153 4.25 10.83 26.81
C LYS A 153 5.69 10.98 26.30
N PHE A 154 5.92 10.63 25.02
CA PHE A 154 7.24 10.79 24.42
C PHE A 154 7.66 12.26 24.35
N ILE A 155 6.75 13.18 23.99
CA ILE A 155 6.98 14.62 23.98
C ILE A 155 7.33 15.15 25.38
N GLU A 156 6.65 14.68 26.43
CA GLU A 156 6.93 15.05 27.82
C GLU A 156 8.37 14.70 28.23
N GLN A 157 8.90 13.60 27.71
CA GLN A 157 10.22 13.08 28.07
C GLN A 157 11.35 13.64 27.20
N TYR A 158 11.12 13.79 25.88
CA TYR A 158 12.17 14.07 24.90
C TYR A 158 11.98 15.38 24.13
N GLY A 159 10.86 16.08 24.36
CA GLY A 159 10.47 17.24 23.57
C GLY A 159 9.86 16.86 22.22
N GLY A 160 9.50 17.87 21.43
CA GLY A 160 8.88 17.68 20.11
C GLY A 160 7.82 18.69 19.78
#